data_bbe52767aa34a3499d4c518cce169cdd
#
_entry.id   bbe52767aa34a3499d4c518cce169cdd
#
_cell.length_a   1.000
_cell.length_b   1.000
_cell.length_c   1.000
_cell.angle_alpha   90.00
_cell.angle_beta   90.00
_cell.angle_gamma   90.00
#
_symmetry.space_group_name_H-M   'P 1'
#
loop_
_entity.id
_entity.type
_entity.pdbx_description
1 polymer ?
#
loop_
_entity_poly.entity_id
_entity_poly.type
_entity_poly.pdbx_seq_one_letter_code
_entity_poly.pdbx_strand_id
1 'polypeptide(L)'
;LDQATAEKHLAAGAKKVLLSAPSKDDTPMFVYGVNHATYAGQAIISNASCTTNCLAPVAKVLNDKWGIKRGLMTTVHATTATQKTVDGPSNKDWRGGRGILENIIPSSTGAAKAVGVVIPEVKGKLTGMAFRVPTSDVSVVDLTVELNSEATYKEICAEMKAQSQGALKGVLGYTDEKVVSTDFRGEPCTSVFDADAGLALDGTFIKIVSWYDNEWGYSNKCLEMVRVIAK
;
A
#
# COMPACT_ATOMS: atom_id res chain seq x y z
N LEU A 1 3.08 14.38 -12.18
CA LEU A 1 3.65 13.32 -11.36
C LEU A 1 4.69 12.52 -12.16
N ASP A 2 5.73 13.21 -12.56
CA ASP A 2 6.88 12.69 -13.31
C ASP A 2 8.10 13.53 -12.97
N GLN A 3 9.27 13.06 -13.32
CA GLN A 3 10.54 13.72 -13.04
C GLN A 3 10.60 15.12 -13.67
N ALA A 4 10.20 15.28 -14.92
CA ALA A 4 10.25 16.56 -15.61
C ALA A 4 9.38 17.65 -14.94
N THR A 5 8.23 17.26 -14.38
CA THR A 5 7.39 18.19 -13.61
C THR A 5 8.01 18.51 -12.24
N ALA A 6 8.62 17.52 -11.61
CA ALA A 6 9.27 17.68 -10.30
C ALA A 6 10.55 18.54 -10.37
N GLU A 7 11.30 18.47 -11.47
CA GLU A 7 12.51 19.29 -11.70
C GLU A 7 12.24 20.80 -11.65
N LYS A 8 11.02 21.23 -11.95
CA LYS A 8 10.61 22.65 -11.83
C LYS A 8 10.72 23.14 -10.38
N HIS A 9 10.48 22.28 -9.40
CA HIS A 9 10.65 22.62 -7.98
C HIS A 9 12.14 22.75 -7.61
N LEU A 10 13.01 21.91 -8.17
CA LEU A 10 14.46 22.04 -7.99
C LEU A 10 14.96 23.34 -8.61
N ALA A 11 14.51 23.68 -9.83
CA ALA A 11 14.83 24.95 -10.50
C ALA A 11 14.33 26.16 -9.70
N ALA A 12 13.25 26.02 -8.95
CA ALA A 12 12.72 27.06 -8.06
C ALA A 12 13.43 27.12 -6.67
N GLY A 13 14.48 26.31 -6.44
CA GLY A 13 15.30 26.35 -5.24
C GLY A 13 15.04 25.24 -4.21
N ALA A 14 14.16 24.27 -4.48
CA ALA A 14 14.03 23.11 -3.63
C ALA A 14 15.29 22.24 -3.72
N LYS A 15 15.79 21.74 -2.58
CA LYS A 15 16.96 20.84 -2.53
C LYS A 15 16.62 19.40 -2.91
N LYS A 16 15.43 18.96 -2.57
CA LYS A 16 14.89 17.62 -2.81
C LYS A 16 13.39 17.72 -3.10
N VAL A 17 12.86 16.78 -3.84
CA VAL A 17 11.42 16.67 -4.13
C VAL A 17 10.94 15.28 -3.80
N LEU A 18 9.93 15.17 -2.95
CA LEU A 18 9.19 13.94 -2.66
C LEU A 18 7.84 14.00 -3.37
N LEU A 19 7.60 13.12 -4.31
CA LEU A 19 6.28 12.93 -4.91
C LEU A 19 5.40 12.15 -3.94
N SER A 20 4.33 12.76 -3.45
CA SER A 20 3.33 12.10 -2.59
C SER A 20 2.31 11.29 -3.41
N ALA A 21 2.78 10.58 -4.43
CA ALA A 21 2.01 9.71 -5.31
C ALA A 21 2.96 8.80 -6.09
N PRO A 22 2.47 7.69 -6.69
CA PRO A 22 3.26 6.89 -7.63
C PRO A 22 3.69 7.76 -8.82
N SER A 23 4.96 7.65 -9.21
CA SER A 23 5.44 8.30 -10.42
C SER A 23 4.85 7.63 -11.67
N LYS A 24 4.73 8.39 -12.75
CA LYS A 24 4.32 7.92 -14.09
C LYS A 24 5.50 7.45 -14.93
N ASP A 25 6.71 7.68 -14.46
CA ASP A 25 7.98 7.36 -15.12
C ASP A 25 8.88 6.53 -14.17
N ASP A 26 10.16 6.41 -14.49
CA ASP A 26 11.15 5.64 -13.73
C ASP A 26 11.71 6.38 -12.51
N THR A 27 11.04 7.42 -12.01
CA THR A 27 11.43 8.10 -10.77
C THR A 27 11.56 7.08 -9.63
N PRO A 28 12.70 7.05 -8.92
CA PRO A 28 12.93 6.09 -7.84
C PRO A 28 11.82 6.11 -6.79
N MET A 29 11.28 4.93 -6.50
CA MET A 29 10.15 4.76 -5.59
C MET A 29 10.59 4.08 -4.31
N PHE A 30 10.18 4.66 -3.17
CA PHE A 30 10.52 4.13 -1.86
C PHE A 30 9.26 3.94 -1.01
N VAL A 31 9.28 2.87 -0.22
CA VAL A 31 8.34 2.60 0.86
C VAL A 31 9.14 2.51 2.15
N TYR A 32 8.82 3.37 3.10
CA TYR A 32 9.51 3.38 4.40
C TYR A 32 9.32 2.03 5.13
N GLY A 33 10.40 1.50 5.69
CA GLY A 33 10.44 0.17 6.31
C GLY A 33 10.70 -0.97 5.32
N VAL A 34 10.48 -0.78 4.01
CA VAL A 34 10.66 -1.83 2.99
C VAL A 34 11.98 -1.66 2.25
N ASN A 35 12.14 -0.57 1.51
CA ASN A 35 13.34 -0.32 0.70
C ASN A 35 13.98 1.06 0.94
N HIS A 36 13.53 1.84 1.92
CA HIS A 36 14.05 3.18 2.19
C HIS A 36 15.56 3.22 2.47
N ALA A 37 16.13 2.12 3.00
CA ALA A 37 17.56 2.00 3.25
C ALA A 37 18.42 1.98 1.96
N THR A 38 17.81 1.75 0.80
CA THR A 38 18.49 1.80 -0.51
C THR A 38 18.55 3.21 -1.10
N TYR A 39 18.03 4.23 -0.39
CA TYR A 39 18.15 5.62 -0.81
C TYR A 39 19.63 6.03 -0.89
N ALA A 40 20.05 6.56 -2.03
CA ALA A 40 21.43 6.88 -2.35
C ALA A 40 21.61 8.36 -2.78
N GLY A 41 20.77 9.26 -2.25
CA GLY A 41 20.94 10.71 -2.48
C GLY A 41 20.15 11.29 -3.66
N GLN A 42 19.24 10.54 -4.27
CA GLN A 42 18.40 11.02 -5.38
C GLN A 42 17.69 12.34 -5.01
N ALA A 43 17.69 13.28 -5.95
CA ALA A 43 17.08 14.60 -5.73
C ALA A 43 15.55 14.55 -5.82
N ILE A 44 15.01 13.62 -6.61
CA ILE A 44 13.57 13.44 -6.81
C ILE A 44 13.25 11.98 -6.53
N ILE A 45 12.29 11.72 -5.65
CA ILE A 45 11.81 10.39 -5.31
C ILE A 45 10.29 10.35 -5.21
N SER A 46 9.71 9.16 -5.30
CA SER A 46 8.29 8.90 -5.06
C SER A 46 8.10 8.09 -3.79
N ASN A 47 7.11 8.45 -2.96
CA ASN A 47 6.67 7.67 -1.79
C ASN A 47 5.63 6.62 -2.15
N ALA A 48 5.47 6.25 -3.43
CA ALA A 48 4.43 5.34 -3.91
C ALA A 48 2.99 5.81 -3.57
N SER A 49 2.04 4.89 -3.50
CA SER A 49 0.66 5.14 -3.05
C SER A 49 0.43 4.67 -1.61
N CYS A 50 -0.67 5.11 -1.00
CA CYS A 50 -1.12 4.60 0.29
C CYS A 50 -1.35 3.08 0.27
N THR A 51 -1.98 2.57 -0.79
CA THR A 51 -2.19 1.13 -0.98
C THR A 51 -0.87 0.36 -1.13
N THR A 52 0.11 0.91 -1.87
CA THR A 52 1.44 0.30 -1.98
C THR A 52 2.14 0.27 -0.62
N ASN A 53 2.01 1.33 0.18
CA ASN A 53 2.57 1.42 1.53
C ASN A 53 1.91 0.42 2.50
N CYS A 54 0.64 0.05 2.28
CA CYS A 54 -0.02 -1.00 3.05
C CYS A 54 0.41 -2.40 2.58
N LEU A 55 0.41 -2.63 1.27
CA LEU A 55 0.67 -3.96 0.69
C LEU A 55 2.13 -4.39 0.83
N ALA A 56 3.08 -3.48 0.64
CA ALA A 56 4.50 -3.81 0.59
C ALA A 56 5.05 -4.42 1.89
N PRO A 57 4.73 -3.92 3.11
CA PRO A 57 5.20 -4.55 4.34
C PRO A 57 4.75 -6.00 4.51
N VAL A 58 3.47 -6.31 4.31
CA VAL A 58 2.95 -7.68 4.43
C VAL A 58 3.46 -8.59 3.32
N ALA A 59 3.58 -8.08 2.09
CA ALA A 59 4.19 -8.82 0.98
C ALA A 59 5.66 -9.12 1.24
N LYS A 60 6.41 -8.18 1.85
CA LYS A 60 7.80 -8.40 2.24
C LYS A 60 7.93 -9.54 3.25
N VAL A 61 7.15 -9.53 4.31
CA VAL A 61 7.17 -10.58 5.35
C VAL A 61 6.89 -11.95 4.74
N LEU A 62 5.86 -12.06 3.90
CA LEU A 62 5.50 -13.32 3.23
C LEU A 62 6.59 -13.77 2.26
N ASN A 63 7.13 -12.85 1.46
CA ASN A 63 8.15 -13.18 0.47
C ASN A 63 9.48 -13.59 1.12
N ASP A 64 9.92 -12.85 2.14
CA ASP A 64 11.20 -13.10 2.80
C ASP A 64 11.22 -14.46 3.51
N LYS A 65 10.08 -14.92 4.05
CA LYS A 65 10.02 -16.16 4.82
C LYS A 65 9.60 -17.40 4.01
N TRP A 66 8.61 -17.25 3.13
CA TRP A 66 8.02 -18.39 2.40
C TRP A 66 8.13 -18.27 0.88
N GLY A 67 8.47 -17.07 0.37
CA GLY A 67 8.49 -16.77 -1.04
C GLY A 67 7.08 -16.65 -1.62
N ILE A 68 6.80 -15.59 -2.34
CA ILE A 68 5.54 -15.43 -3.08
C ILE A 68 5.71 -16.02 -4.48
N LYS A 69 4.85 -16.96 -4.84
CA LYS A 69 4.75 -17.54 -6.19
C LYS A 69 3.91 -16.63 -7.08
N ARG A 70 2.71 -16.26 -6.64
CA ARG A 70 1.79 -15.31 -7.29
C ARG A 70 0.70 -14.85 -6.34
N GLY A 71 0.04 -13.75 -6.68
CA GLY A 71 -1.09 -13.29 -5.87
C GLY A 71 -1.95 -12.25 -6.55
N LEU A 72 -3.18 -12.14 -6.06
CA LEU A 72 -4.16 -11.13 -6.45
C LEU A 72 -4.51 -10.26 -5.24
N MET A 73 -4.44 -8.95 -5.42
CA MET A 73 -4.80 -7.99 -4.39
C MET A 73 -6.08 -7.28 -4.78
N THR A 74 -7.00 -7.19 -3.83
CA THR A 74 -8.12 -6.26 -3.90
C THR A 74 -8.00 -5.25 -2.76
N THR A 75 -8.10 -3.97 -3.06
CA THR A 75 -8.31 -2.98 -2.00
C THR A 75 -9.75 -2.50 -2.00
N VAL A 76 -10.41 -2.61 -0.85
CA VAL A 76 -11.67 -1.90 -0.60
C VAL A 76 -11.26 -0.55 -0.03
N HIS A 77 -11.42 0.50 -0.85
CA HIS A 77 -10.76 1.78 -0.62
C HIS A 77 -11.78 2.88 -0.33
N ALA A 78 -11.51 3.66 0.69
CA ALA A 78 -12.27 4.85 1.02
C ALA A 78 -12.30 5.86 -0.15
N THR A 79 -13.25 6.76 -0.10
CA THR A 79 -13.41 7.86 -1.05
C THR A 79 -12.20 8.78 -1.03
N THR A 80 -11.76 9.22 -2.19
CA THR A 80 -10.70 10.22 -2.35
C THR A 80 -11.16 11.32 -3.31
N ALA A 81 -10.37 12.37 -3.47
CA ALA A 81 -10.67 13.48 -4.37
C ALA A 81 -10.85 13.08 -5.85
N THR A 82 -10.54 11.84 -6.22
CA THR A 82 -10.74 11.32 -7.58
C THR A 82 -12.15 10.82 -7.85
N GLN A 83 -12.94 10.53 -6.81
CA GLN A 83 -14.33 10.14 -6.94
C GLN A 83 -15.24 11.37 -7.11
N LYS A 84 -16.35 11.19 -7.79
CA LYS A 84 -17.38 12.22 -7.96
C LYS A 84 -18.43 12.11 -6.87
N THR A 85 -18.92 13.26 -6.43
CA THR A 85 -20.04 13.32 -5.45
C THR A 85 -21.34 12.86 -6.10
N VAL A 86 -21.61 13.29 -7.33
CA VAL A 86 -22.77 12.90 -8.15
C VAL A 86 -22.33 12.43 -9.52
N ASP A 87 -23.21 11.76 -10.25
CA ASP A 87 -22.94 11.30 -11.60
C ASP A 87 -22.54 12.46 -12.53
N GLY A 88 -21.52 12.24 -13.33
CA GLY A 88 -21.02 13.23 -14.27
C GLY A 88 -20.08 12.63 -15.32
N PRO A 89 -19.77 13.37 -16.39
CA PRO A 89 -18.94 12.84 -17.47
C PRO A 89 -17.54 12.44 -16.98
N SER A 90 -17.02 11.36 -17.53
CA SER A 90 -15.65 10.92 -17.33
C SER A 90 -15.03 10.51 -18.65
N ASN A 91 -13.90 11.11 -19.02
CA ASN A 91 -13.22 10.86 -20.29
C ASN A 91 -12.27 9.64 -20.24
N LYS A 92 -12.00 9.10 -19.05
CA LYS A 92 -11.03 8.02 -18.86
C LYS A 92 -11.68 6.68 -18.54
N ASP A 93 -12.68 6.70 -17.69
CA ASP A 93 -13.39 5.52 -17.20
C ASP A 93 -14.81 5.91 -16.83
N TRP A 94 -15.78 5.26 -17.45
CA TRP A 94 -17.19 5.53 -17.21
C TRP A 94 -17.60 5.26 -15.76
N ARG A 95 -17.01 4.25 -15.13
CA ARG A 95 -17.23 3.96 -13.70
C ARG A 95 -16.76 5.10 -12.81
N GLY A 96 -15.65 5.75 -13.16
CA GLY A 96 -15.15 6.94 -12.48
C GLY A 96 -16.03 8.19 -12.64
N GLY A 97 -17.01 8.14 -13.52
CA GLY A 97 -18.05 9.20 -13.68
C GLY A 97 -19.25 9.05 -12.73
N ARG A 98 -19.38 7.91 -12.04
CA ARG A 98 -20.50 7.66 -11.12
C ARG A 98 -20.24 8.27 -9.76
N GLY A 99 -21.32 8.75 -9.13
CA GLY A 99 -21.29 9.27 -7.78
C GLY A 99 -20.96 8.21 -6.74
N ILE A 100 -20.10 8.53 -5.78
CA ILE A 100 -19.59 7.57 -4.81
C ILE A 100 -20.57 7.26 -3.67
N LEU A 101 -21.47 8.16 -3.33
CA LEU A 101 -22.24 8.10 -2.09
C LEU A 101 -23.09 6.84 -1.91
N GLU A 102 -23.52 6.22 -3.02
CA GLU A 102 -24.40 5.05 -3.00
C GLU A 102 -23.86 3.91 -3.90
N ASN A 103 -22.60 3.98 -4.30
CA ASN A 103 -22.03 3.02 -5.23
C ASN A 103 -20.80 2.30 -4.67
N ILE A 104 -20.64 1.03 -5.07
CA ILE A 104 -19.38 0.31 -5.03
C ILE A 104 -18.79 0.39 -6.43
N ILE A 105 -17.67 1.10 -6.59
CA ILE A 105 -17.09 1.41 -7.90
C ILE A 105 -15.80 0.61 -8.13
N PRO A 106 -15.81 -0.41 -9.01
CA PRO A 106 -14.58 -1.07 -9.43
C PRO A 106 -13.65 -0.09 -10.15
N SER A 107 -12.38 -0.11 -9.81
CA SER A 107 -11.36 0.77 -10.37
C SER A 107 -10.04 0.04 -10.56
N SER A 108 -9.29 0.39 -11.59
CA SER A 108 -7.92 -0.09 -11.74
C SER A 108 -7.00 0.53 -10.69
N THR A 109 -5.97 -0.21 -10.31
CA THR A 109 -4.90 0.27 -9.44
C THR A 109 -3.54 -0.25 -9.89
N GLY A 110 -2.54 0.60 -9.85
CA GLY A 110 -1.14 0.20 -10.07
C GLY A 110 -0.42 -0.27 -8.80
N ALA A 111 -1.09 -0.25 -7.63
CA ALA A 111 -0.44 -0.46 -6.34
C ALA A 111 0.26 -1.83 -6.23
N ALA A 112 -0.38 -2.91 -6.68
CA ALA A 112 0.22 -4.24 -6.63
C ALA A 112 1.44 -4.38 -7.56
N LYS A 113 1.41 -3.73 -8.74
CA LYS A 113 2.56 -3.68 -9.64
C LYS A 113 3.69 -2.84 -9.05
N ALA A 114 3.38 -1.75 -8.36
CA ALA A 114 4.34 -0.89 -7.70
C ALA A 114 5.09 -1.61 -6.57
N VAL A 115 4.48 -2.62 -5.91
CA VAL A 115 5.20 -3.47 -4.95
C VAL A 115 6.38 -4.17 -5.61
N GLY A 116 6.27 -4.61 -6.87
CA GLY A 116 7.38 -5.21 -7.62
C GLY A 116 8.50 -4.22 -8.01
N VAL A 117 8.29 -2.91 -7.83
CA VAL A 117 9.35 -1.90 -7.96
C VAL A 117 10.15 -1.79 -6.65
N VAL A 118 9.46 -1.83 -5.51
CA VAL A 118 10.09 -1.67 -4.18
C VAL A 118 10.60 -3.00 -3.60
N ILE A 119 10.08 -4.12 -4.08
CA ILE A 119 10.50 -5.50 -3.75
C ILE A 119 10.71 -6.24 -5.09
N PRO A 120 11.91 -6.17 -5.70
CA PRO A 120 12.14 -6.73 -7.03
C PRO A 120 11.84 -8.23 -7.16
N GLU A 121 11.96 -8.99 -6.07
CA GLU A 121 11.71 -10.44 -6.02
C GLU A 121 10.25 -10.82 -6.31
N VAL A 122 9.31 -9.89 -6.12
CA VAL A 122 7.89 -10.10 -6.42
C VAL A 122 7.44 -9.42 -7.72
N LYS A 123 8.37 -8.88 -8.50
CA LYS A 123 8.06 -8.25 -9.80
C LYS A 123 7.35 -9.24 -10.73
N GLY A 124 6.18 -8.84 -11.22
CA GLY A 124 5.35 -9.66 -12.12
C GLY A 124 4.54 -10.76 -11.43
N LYS A 125 4.69 -10.95 -10.12
CA LYS A 125 3.96 -11.98 -9.35
C LYS A 125 2.66 -11.45 -8.72
N LEU A 126 2.50 -10.14 -8.58
CA LEU A 126 1.34 -9.52 -7.98
C LEU A 126 0.64 -8.59 -8.96
N THR A 127 -0.69 -8.66 -8.99
CA THR A 127 -1.56 -7.69 -9.64
C THR A 127 -2.82 -7.49 -8.81
N GLY A 128 -3.65 -6.50 -9.16
CA GLY A 128 -4.85 -6.26 -8.37
C GLY A 128 -5.75 -5.16 -8.90
N MET A 129 -6.81 -4.93 -8.16
CA MET A 129 -7.83 -3.94 -8.44
C MET A 129 -8.32 -3.26 -7.15
N ALA A 130 -9.12 -2.23 -7.30
CA ALA A 130 -9.76 -1.53 -6.19
C ALA A 130 -11.29 -1.56 -6.33
N PHE A 131 -11.98 -1.63 -5.20
CA PHE A 131 -13.37 -1.20 -5.06
C PHE A 131 -13.39 0.09 -4.26
N ARG A 132 -13.90 1.17 -4.85
CA ARG A 132 -14.18 2.43 -4.13
C ARG A 132 -15.54 2.33 -3.47
N VAL A 133 -15.59 2.66 -2.19
CA VAL A 133 -16.81 2.56 -1.36
C VAL A 133 -17.09 3.89 -0.66
N PRO A 134 -18.36 4.15 -0.25
CA PRO A 134 -18.75 5.42 0.34
C PRO A 134 -18.36 5.53 1.84
N THR A 135 -17.07 5.27 2.14
CA THR A 135 -16.46 5.52 3.44
C THR A 135 -15.56 6.74 3.34
N SER A 136 -15.53 7.57 4.36
CA SER A 136 -14.75 8.82 4.33
C SER A 136 -13.26 8.59 4.47
N ASP A 137 -12.84 7.56 5.19
CA ASP A 137 -11.46 7.26 5.51
C ASP A 137 -11.31 5.80 5.93
N VAL A 138 -10.07 5.32 5.96
CA VAL A 138 -9.62 3.96 6.22
C VAL A 138 -10.03 2.97 5.11
N SER A 139 -9.05 2.31 4.61
CA SER A 139 -9.12 1.32 3.53
C SER A 139 -8.56 -0.02 3.99
N VAL A 140 -8.83 -1.08 3.23
CA VAL A 140 -8.33 -2.41 3.52
C VAL A 140 -7.72 -3.05 2.28
N VAL A 141 -6.61 -3.74 2.45
CA VAL A 141 -6.01 -4.65 1.47
C VAL A 141 -6.46 -6.07 1.79
N ASP A 142 -7.05 -6.72 0.81
CA ASP A 142 -7.29 -8.17 0.73
C ASP A 142 -6.26 -8.74 -0.25
N LEU A 143 -5.30 -9.51 0.25
CA LEU A 143 -4.28 -10.15 -0.55
C LEU A 143 -4.44 -11.67 -0.50
N THR A 144 -4.77 -12.26 -1.64
CA THR A 144 -4.76 -13.72 -1.82
C THR A 144 -3.48 -14.11 -2.53
N VAL A 145 -2.65 -14.96 -1.91
CA VAL A 145 -1.35 -15.39 -2.44
C VAL A 145 -1.18 -16.90 -2.43
N GLU A 146 -0.42 -17.37 -3.40
CA GLU A 146 0.19 -18.69 -3.43
C GLU A 146 1.66 -18.56 -3.03
N LEU A 147 2.06 -19.27 -1.98
CA LEU A 147 3.44 -19.30 -1.47
C LEU A 147 4.26 -20.39 -2.15
N ASN A 148 5.59 -20.24 -2.14
CA ASN A 148 6.52 -21.27 -2.61
C ASN A 148 6.72 -22.39 -1.58
N SER A 149 6.63 -22.07 -0.29
CA SER A 149 6.76 -23.01 0.82
C SER A 149 5.48 -23.05 1.64
N GLU A 150 5.18 -24.21 2.21
CA GLU A 150 4.03 -24.37 3.10
C GLU A 150 4.18 -23.55 4.39
N ALA A 151 3.05 -23.01 4.85
CA ALA A 151 2.91 -22.32 6.12
C ALA A 151 1.52 -22.55 6.69
N THR A 152 1.43 -22.77 7.97
CA THR A 152 0.14 -22.67 8.66
C THR A 152 -0.23 -21.20 8.83
N TYR A 153 -1.53 -20.89 8.83
CA TYR A 153 -1.99 -19.53 9.07
C TYR A 153 -1.50 -18.99 10.43
N LYS A 154 -1.39 -19.87 11.43
CA LYS A 154 -0.84 -19.51 12.75
C LYS A 154 0.62 -19.07 12.69
N GLU A 155 1.45 -19.72 11.87
CA GLU A 155 2.84 -19.31 11.66
C GLU A 155 2.92 -17.95 10.96
N ILE A 156 2.03 -17.68 10.00
CA ILE A 156 1.93 -16.38 9.33
C ILE A 156 1.57 -15.29 10.35
N CYS A 157 0.55 -15.51 11.18
CA CYS A 157 0.17 -14.57 12.23
C CYS A 157 1.31 -14.31 13.22
N ALA A 158 2.03 -15.36 13.63
CA ALA A 158 3.16 -15.24 14.54
C ALA A 158 4.31 -14.42 13.93
N GLU A 159 4.62 -14.64 12.64
CA GLU A 159 5.64 -13.87 11.94
C GLU A 159 5.23 -12.40 11.76
N MET A 160 3.99 -12.13 11.34
CA MET A 160 3.48 -10.75 11.22
C MET A 160 3.56 -10.01 12.55
N LYS A 161 3.21 -10.69 13.67
CA LYS A 161 3.33 -10.14 15.03
C LYS A 161 4.79 -9.86 15.39
N ALA A 162 5.69 -10.77 15.10
CA ALA A 162 7.12 -10.59 15.37
C ALA A 162 7.70 -9.41 14.57
N GLN A 163 7.37 -9.29 13.29
CA GLN A 163 7.84 -8.19 12.46
C GLN A 163 7.26 -6.83 12.87
N SER A 164 5.99 -6.79 13.30
CA SER A 164 5.36 -5.55 13.80
C SER A 164 6.01 -5.03 15.08
N GLN A 165 6.58 -5.91 15.90
CA GLN A 165 7.30 -5.55 17.11
C GLN A 165 8.80 -5.36 16.89
N GLY A 166 9.32 -5.86 15.78
CA GLY A 166 10.72 -5.89 15.39
C GLY A 166 11.08 -4.92 14.26
N ALA A 167 11.54 -5.47 13.14
CA ALA A 167 12.11 -4.71 12.02
C ALA A 167 11.11 -3.74 11.34
N LEU A 168 9.81 -4.04 11.38
CA LEU A 168 8.76 -3.21 10.80
C LEU A 168 7.96 -2.42 11.84
N LYS A 169 8.50 -2.26 13.06
CA LYS A 169 7.84 -1.46 14.11
C LYS A 169 7.56 -0.04 13.63
N GLY A 170 6.31 0.40 13.83
CA GLY A 170 5.83 1.71 13.37
C GLY A 170 5.50 1.79 11.87
N VAL A 171 5.65 0.68 11.13
CA VAL A 171 5.23 0.53 9.73
C VAL A 171 4.14 -0.52 9.62
N LEU A 172 4.40 -1.72 10.16
CA LEU A 172 3.44 -2.81 10.29
C LEU A 172 2.87 -2.83 11.72
N GLY A 173 1.56 -2.72 11.83
CA GLY A 173 0.78 -3.01 13.03
C GLY A 173 0.24 -4.44 13.00
N TYR A 174 -0.32 -4.88 14.11
CA TYR A 174 -0.93 -6.21 14.28
C TYR A 174 -2.15 -6.11 15.18
N THR A 175 -3.23 -6.75 14.80
CA THR A 175 -4.41 -6.92 15.64
C THR A 175 -4.93 -8.36 15.57
N ASP A 176 -5.46 -8.85 16.67
CA ASP A 176 -6.24 -10.09 16.79
C ASP A 176 -7.62 -9.82 17.42
N GLU A 177 -8.04 -8.55 17.39
CA GLU A 177 -9.34 -8.08 17.87
C GLU A 177 -10.37 -8.05 16.74
N LYS A 178 -11.66 -8.03 17.10
CA LYS A 178 -12.80 -7.91 16.16
C LYS A 178 -13.01 -6.44 15.77
N VAL A 179 -12.24 -5.97 14.83
CA VAL A 179 -12.17 -4.56 14.41
C VAL A 179 -12.86 -4.30 13.07
N VAL A 180 -13.17 -3.04 12.82
CA VAL A 180 -13.67 -2.52 11.55
C VAL A 180 -12.90 -1.26 11.14
N SER A 181 -13.13 -0.74 9.95
CA SER A 181 -12.36 0.36 9.38
C SER A 181 -12.25 1.60 10.29
N THR A 182 -13.32 1.97 10.99
CA THR A 182 -13.34 3.19 11.82
C THR A 182 -12.44 3.13 13.05
N ASP A 183 -12.04 1.92 13.48
CA ASP A 183 -11.11 1.72 14.60
C ASP A 183 -9.68 2.16 14.26
N PHE A 184 -9.37 2.28 12.97
CA PHE A 184 -8.04 2.67 12.48
C PHE A 184 -7.92 4.12 12.03
N ARG A 185 -8.92 4.97 12.33
CA ARG A 185 -8.79 6.40 12.04
C ARG A 185 -7.68 7.02 12.88
N GLY A 186 -6.73 7.67 12.22
CA GLY A 186 -5.55 8.24 12.85
C GLY A 186 -4.44 7.24 13.13
N GLU A 187 -4.51 6.01 12.60
CA GLU A 187 -3.45 5.00 12.73
C GLU A 187 -2.21 5.42 11.92
N PRO A 188 -1.05 5.62 12.55
CA PRO A 188 0.18 6.03 11.86
C PRO A 188 0.90 4.89 11.13
N CYS A 189 0.63 3.62 11.46
CA CYS A 189 1.12 2.48 10.68
C CYS A 189 0.42 2.44 9.32
N THR A 190 1.17 2.20 8.25
CA THR A 190 0.59 2.11 6.91
C THR A 190 0.03 0.75 6.57
N SER A 191 0.16 -0.23 7.47
CA SER A 191 -0.29 -1.60 7.26
C SER A 191 -0.56 -2.21 8.65
N VAL A 192 -1.81 -2.49 8.98
CA VAL A 192 -2.16 -3.19 10.23
C VAL A 192 -2.71 -4.56 9.86
N PHE A 193 -1.89 -5.59 10.04
CA PHE A 193 -2.27 -6.97 9.77
C PHE A 193 -3.38 -7.42 10.73
N ASP A 194 -4.48 -7.91 10.17
CA ASP A 194 -5.63 -8.44 10.90
C ASP A 194 -5.55 -9.97 10.94
N ALA A 195 -5.17 -10.51 12.09
CA ALA A 195 -4.98 -11.95 12.27
C ALA A 195 -6.29 -12.74 12.28
N ASP A 196 -7.39 -12.09 12.64
CA ASP A 196 -8.70 -12.75 12.74
C ASP A 196 -9.48 -12.74 11.42
N ALA A 197 -9.19 -11.80 10.53
CA ALA A 197 -9.91 -11.64 9.25
C ALA A 197 -9.35 -12.48 8.11
N GLY A 198 -8.13 -13.01 8.21
CA GLY A 198 -7.52 -13.82 7.15
C GLY A 198 -7.86 -15.30 7.27
N LEU A 199 -7.47 -16.08 6.26
CA LEU A 199 -7.69 -17.52 6.22
C LEU A 199 -6.68 -18.22 5.30
N ALA A 200 -6.51 -19.52 5.48
CA ALA A 200 -5.79 -20.41 4.57
C ALA A 200 -6.74 -21.46 4.01
N LEU A 201 -6.64 -21.71 2.70
CA LEU A 201 -7.33 -22.83 2.06
C LEU A 201 -6.53 -24.12 2.25
N ASP A 202 -5.22 -24.00 2.10
CA ASP A 202 -4.23 -25.07 2.32
C ASP A 202 -2.90 -24.44 2.82
N GLY A 203 -1.84 -25.24 2.92
CA GLY A 203 -0.54 -24.77 3.38
C GLY A 203 0.15 -23.75 2.47
N THR A 204 -0.31 -23.54 1.26
CA THR A 204 0.34 -22.63 0.29
C THR A 204 -0.59 -21.51 -0.21
N PHE A 205 -1.89 -21.67 -0.11
CA PHE A 205 -2.86 -20.71 -0.65
C PHE A 205 -3.62 -20.02 0.47
N ILE A 206 -3.30 -18.76 0.67
CA ILE A 206 -3.73 -17.97 1.82
C ILE A 206 -4.33 -16.63 1.40
N LYS A 207 -5.23 -16.13 2.23
CA LYS A 207 -5.74 -14.77 2.18
C LYS A 207 -5.37 -14.05 3.45
N ILE A 208 -4.75 -12.87 3.32
CA ILE A 208 -4.48 -11.97 4.43
C ILE A 208 -5.23 -10.65 4.26
N VAL A 209 -5.55 -10.03 5.38
CA VAL A 209 -6.22 -8.74 5.45
C VAL A 209 -5.31 -7.76 6.17
N SER A 210 -5.20 -6.54 5.65
CA SER A 210 -4.44 -5.47 6.29
C SER A 210 -5.16 -4.14 6.15
N TRP A 211 -5.35 -3.45 7.27
CA TRP A 211 -6.00 -2.13 7.37
C TRP A 211 -4.99 -1.01 7.21
N TYR A 212 -5.44 0.13 6.73
CA TYR A 212 -4.62 1.35 6.66
C TYR A 212 -5.49 2.61 6.62
N ASP A 213 -5.12 3.58 7.43
CA ASP A 213 -5.61 4.93 7.25
C ASP A 213 -4.89 5.51 6.01
N ASN A 214 -5.64 5.61 4.90
CA ASN A 214 -5.08 6.01 3.60
C ASN A 214 -4.66 7.48 3.55
N GLU A 215 -5.07 8.29 4.50
CA GLU A 215 -4.70 9.70 4.65
C GLU A 215 -3.59 9.87 5.70
N TRP A 216 -3.87 9.52 6.95
CA TRP A 216 -2.99 9.78 8.08
C TRP A 216 -1.73 8.91 8.06
N GLY A 217 -1.89 7.59 7.93
CA GLY A 217 -0.76 6.66 7.89
C GLY A 217 0.20 6.97 6.74
N TYR A 218 -0.36 7.24 5.54
CA TYR A 218 0.43 7.62 4.38
C TYR A 218 1.18 8.94 4.58
N SER A 219 0.51 9.96 5.10
CA SER A 219 1.12 11.28 5.37
C SER A 219 2.26 11.18 6.36
N ASN A 220 2.12 10.36 7.41
CA ASN A 220 3.21 10.08 8.35
C ASN A 220 4.43 9.47 7.65
N LYS A 221 4.25 8.55 6.71
CA LYS A 221 5.38 7.94 5.98
C LYS A 221 6.00 8.89 4.94
N CYS A 222 5.24 9.84 4.40
CA CYS A 222 5.84 10.96 3.67
C CYS A 222 6.82 11.75 4.55
N LEU A 223 6.43 12.05 5.80
CA LEU A 223 7.30 12.75 6.74
C LEU A 223 8.53 11.90 7.13
N GLU A 224 8.38 10.60 7.34
CA GLU A 224 9.52 9.71 7.58
C GLU A 224 10.48 9.68 6.37
N MET A 225 9.95 9.62 5.14
CA MET A 225 10.79 9.70 3.94
C MET A 225 11.46 11.05 3.78
N VAL A 226 10.80 12.17 4.15
CA VAL A 226 11.45 13.50 4.21
C VAL A 226 12.64 13.47 5.17
N ARG A 227 12.51 12.85 6.35
CA ARG A 227 13.62 12.69 7.29
C ARG A 227 14.77 11.84 6.72
N VAL A 228 14.46 10.84 5.90
CA VAL A 228 15.47 10.02 5.21
C VAL A 228 16.24 10.84 4.20
N ILE A 229 15.55 11.59 3.34
CA ILE A 229 16.18 12.33 2.24
C ILE A 229 16.84 13.64 2.69
N ALA A 230 16.54 14.14 3.89
CA ALA A 230 17.12 15.36 4.46
C ALA A 230 18.51 15.14 5.09
N LYS A 231 18.91 13.90 5.28
CA LYS A 231 20.25 13.52 5.77
C LYS A 231 21.28 13.61 4.65
#